data_c0855842198deba8ad1aeb985f9054d6
#
_entry.id   c0855842198deba8ad1aeb985f9054d6
#
_cell.length_a   1.000
_cell.length_b   1.000
_cell.length_c   1.000
_cell.angle_alpha   90.00
_cell.angle_beta   90.00
_cell.angle_gamma   90.00
#
_symmetry.space_group_name_H-M   'P 1'
#
loop_
_entity.id
_entity.type
_entity.pdbx_description
1 polymer ?
#
loop_
_entity_poly.entity_id
_entity_poly.type
_entity_poly.pdbx_seq_one_letter_code
_entity_poly.pdbx_strand_id
1 'polypeptide(L)'
;VDLELIVSGSSSLDLYKGTSDLQRRIYKIDLFPLNFVEYLEYEQKVQLPLYSFEEIIDNHKEISYDLATKFDKKDFENYLCYWFYPYFKNKKEIYHNLLLNNLKKTILEDLPTFMNLQTSSLAKIEKLFYFIAKNHPSELNYKSLAEKIGIPKELLESIVYYLDQIGVVNIAIRTNKLTDIIRKEFKIFLWNPNMYYAYKSSDNIWTMRESFVLHALKKINKSQVVNENIILPQYWDIIYKHKWEHYLFEVWWKNKTSKQIKNIKNSFIVVDDLIWSENRIPLRLFGLVKES
;
A
#
# COMPACT_ATOMS: atom_id res chain seq x y z
N VAL A 1 -34.10 21.34 12.66
CA VAL A 1 -33.18 21.63 11.54
C VAL A 1 -32.31 20.40 11.41
N ASP A 2 -32.47 19.69 10.30
CA ASP A 2 -31.56 18.59 9.93
C ASP A 2 -30.26 19.22 9.45
N LEU A 3 -29.20 19.07 10.23
CA LEU A 3 -27.87 19.58 9.91
C LEU A 3 -26.98 18.38 9.53
N GLU A 4 -26.52 18.37 8.29
CA GLU A 4 -25.49 17.45 7.82
C GLU A 4 -24.12 18.17 7.92
N LEU A 5 -23.19 17.61 8.68
CA LEU A 5 -21.88 18.19 8.91
C LEU A 5 -20.79 17.27 8.34
N ILE A 6 -20.04 17.76 7.36
CA ILE A 6 -18.88 17.10 6.81
C ILE A 6 -17.63 17.76 7.37
N VAL A 7 -16.78 16.99 8.05
CA VAL A 7 -15.52 17.46 8.64
C VAL A 7 -14.36 16.79 7.93
N SER A 8 -13.39 17.57 7.49
CA SER A 8 -12.13 17.09 6.96
C SER A 8 -10.95 17.76 7.65
N GLY A 9 -9.80 17.11 7.70
CA GLY A 9 -8.58 17.65 8.31
C GLY A 9 -7.35 17.28 7.51
N SER A 10 -6.30 18.10 7.61
CA SER A 10 -5.00 17.86 6.97
C SER A 10 -4.18 16.77 7.67
N SER A 11 -4.49 16.47 8.92
CA SER A 11 -3.89 15.42 9.73
C SER A 11 -4.95 14.38 10.10
N SER A 12 -4.77 13.16 9.65
CA SER A 12 -5.64 12.04 10.04
C SER A 12 -5.52 11.73 11.54
N LEU A 13 -4.37 12.00 12.14
CA LEU A 13 -4.13 11.83 13.58
C LEU A 13 -4.95 12.81 14.41
N ASP A 14 -5.05 14.08 13.98
CA ASP A 14 -5.84 15.10 14.70
C ASP A 14 -7.34 14.79 14.60
N LEU A 15 -7.81 14.32 13.46
CA LEU A 15 -9.18 13.84 13.31
C LEU A 15 -9.46 12.66 14.24
N TYR A 16 -8.50 11.77 14.42
CA TYR A 16 -8.61 10.61 15.32
C TYR A 16 -8.79 11.05 16.79
N LYS A 17 -8.03 12.07 17.25
CA LYS A 17 -8.18 12.64 18.61
C LYS A 17 -9.48 13.41 18.78
N GLY A 18 -9.78 14.29 17.82
CA GLY A 18 -10.94 15.19 17.91
C GLY A 18 -12.28 14.49 17.85
N THR A 19 -12.33 13.26 17.34
CA THR A 19 -13.58 12.51 17.16
C THR A 19 -13.87 11.51 18.28
N SER A 20 -13.05 11.43 19.33
CA SER A 20 -13.24 10.45 20.41
C SER A 20 -14.64 10.50 21.04
N ASP A 21 -15.18 11.71 21.27
CA ASP A 21 -16.54 11.91 21.81
C ASP A 21 -17.64 11.75 20.75
N LEU A 22 -17.28 11.84 19.48
CA LEU A 22 -18.22 11.79 18.35
C LEU A 22 -18.26 10.42 17.68
N GLN A 23 -17.38 9.47 18.03
CA GLN A 23 -17.24 8.16 17.37
C GLN A 23 -18.57 7.39 17.19
N ARG A 24 -19.55 7.62 18.06
CA ARG A 24 -20.88 7.01 17.97
C ARG A 24 -21.86 7.76 17.06
N ARG A 25 -21.46 8.95 16.56
CA ARG A 25 -22.35 9.89 15.85
C ARG A 25 -21.83 10.31 14.49
N ILE A 26 -20.64 9.83 14.10
CA ILE A 26 -20.01 10.15 12.83
C ILE A 26 -19.83 8.90 11.99
N TYR A 27 -19.96 9.05 10.69
CA TYR A 27 -19.57 8.06 9.69
C TYR A 27 -18.20 8.46 9.14
N LYS A 28 -17.20 7.59 9.33
CA LYS A 28 -15.85 7.84 8.83
C LYS A 28 -15.74 7.37 7.38
N ILE A 29 -15.29 8.26 6.52
CA ILE A 29 -14.95 7.95 5.13
C ILE A 29 -13.43 8.09 4.98
N ASP A 30 -12.75 7.01 4.61
CA ASP A 30 -11.33 7.03 4.29
C ASP A 30 -11.17 7.39 2.80
N LEU A 31 -10.46 8.51 2.54
CA LEU A 31 -10.13 8.93 1.20
C LEU A 31 -8.76 8.35 0.81
N PHE A 32 -8.78 7.36 -0.05
CA PHE A 32 -7.55 6.77 -0.59
C PHE A 32 -6.92 7.67 -1.68
N PRO A 33 -5.61 7.52 -1.94
CA PRO A 33 -4.98 8.10 -3.11
C PRO A 33 -5.66 7.65 -4.41
N LEU A 34 -5.48 8.43 -5.48
CA LEU A 34 -6.04 8.09 -6.79
C LEU A 34 -5.66 6.66 -7.20
N ASN A 35 -6.63 5.91 -7.69
CA ASN A 35 -6.36 4.65 -8.37
C ASN A 35 -5.92 4.91 -9.83
N PHE A 36 -5.57 3.85 -10.55
CA PHE A 36 -5.05 4.01 -11.91
C PHE A 36 -6.13 4.50 -12.90
N VAL A 37 -7.40 4.11 -12.69
CA VAL A 37 -8.52 4.60 -13.51
C VAL A 37 -8.73 6.10 -13.31
N GLU A 38 -8.77 6.54 -12.06
CA GLU A 38 -8.89 7.96 -11.72
C GLU A 38 -7.72 8.79 -12.26
N TYR A 39 -6.51 8.22 -12.25
CA TYR A 39 -5.34 8.85 -12.87
C TYR A 39 -5.52 9.01 -14.38
N LEU A 40 -5.93 7.97 -15.10
CA LEU A 40 -6.14 8.03 -16.55
C LEU A 40 -7.26 9.00 -16.93
N GLU A 41 -8.36 9.01 -16.18
CA GLU A 41 -9.42 9.97 -16.38
C GLU A 41 -8.95 11.42 -16.15
N TYR A 42 -8.19 11.62 -15.09
CA TYR A 42 -7.68 12.95 -14.71
C TYR A 42 -6.66 13.49 -15.72
N GLU A 43 -5.71 12.67 -16.14
CA GLU A 43 -4.60 13.08 -17.03
C GLU A 43 -4.94 13.02 -18.50
N GLN A 44 -5.61 11.96 -18.95
CA GLN A 44 -5.79 11.63 -20.35
C GLN A 44 -7.25 11.72 -20.80
N LYS A 45 -8.17 11.94 -19.87
CA LYS A 45 -9.62 11.91 -20.13
C LYS A 45 -10.12 10.54 -20.64
N VAL A 46 -9.40 9.48 -20.32
CA VAL A 46 -9.77 8.11 -20.64
C VAL A 46 -10.60 7.55 -19.50
N GLN A 47 -11.84 7.22 -19.77
CA GLN A 47 -12.72 6.56 -18.81
C GLN A 47 -12.64 5.05 -18.97
N LEU A 48 -12.32 4.36 -17.90
CA LEU A 48 -12.27 2.92 -17.83
C LEU A 48 -13.21 2.40 -16.74
N PRO A 49 -13.74 1.19 -16.88
CA PRO A 49 -14.50 0.56 -15.81
C PRO A 49 -13.58 0.16 -14.65
N LEU A 50 -14.15 0.18 -13.45
CA LEU A 50 -13.58 -0.50 -12.29
C LEU A 50 -14.18 -1.91 -12.20
N TYR A 51 -13.36 -2.87 -11.83
CA TYR A 51 -13.73 -4.27 -11.72
C TYR A 51 -13.71 -4.74 -10.26
N SER A 52 -14.62 -5.61 -9.88
CA SER A 52 -14.52 -6.30 -8.60
C SER A 52 -13.28 -7.22 -8.57
N PHE A 53 -12.89 -7.62 -7.38
CA PHE A 53 -11.77 -8.55 -7.23
C PHE A 53 -12.03 -9.87 -7.99
N GLU A 54 -13.25 -10.39 -7.86
CA GLU A 54 -13.67 -11.62 -8.54
C GLU A 54 -13.61 -11.48 -10.06
N GLU A 55 -14.11 -10.37 -10.61
CA GLU A 55 -14.05 -10.13 -12.06
C GLU A 55 -12.60 -10.12 -12.56
N ILE A 56 -11.67 -9.53 -11.79
CA ILE A 56 -10.25 -9.57 -12.16
C ILE A 56 -9.70 -11.00 -12.11
N ILE A 57 -10.00 -11.75 -11.06
CA ILE A 57 -9.50 -13.12 -10.93
C ILE A 57 -10.04 -14.01 -12.05
N ASP A 58 -11.32 -13.92 -12.35
CA ASP A 58 -12.00 -14.83 -13.28
C ASP A 58 -11.78 -14.43 -14.74
N ASN A 59 -11.71 -13.11 -15.03
CA ASN A 59 -11.73 -12.57 -16.39
C ASN A 59 -10.49 -11.74 -16.75
N HIS A 60 -9.36 -11.89 -16.03
CA HIS A 60 -8.15 -11.07 -16.28
C HIS A 60 -7.63 -11.14 -17.71
N LYS A 61 -7.88 -12.23 -18.43
CA LYS A 61 -7.50 -12.39 -19.86
C LYS A 61 -8.27 -11.44 -20.74
N GLU A 62 -9.60 -11.52 -20.67
CA GLU A 62 -10.55 -10.72 -21.44
C GLU A 62 -10.35 -9.25 -21.12
N ILE A 63 -10.28 -8.90 -19.83
CA ILE A 63 -10.02 -7.53 -19.37
C ILE A 63 -8.69 -7.02 -19.93
N SER A 64 -7.63 -7.82 -19.88
CA SER A 64 -6.31 -7.41 -20.39
C SER A 64 -6.34 -7.16 -21.90
N TYR A 65 -7.06 -7.98 -22.66
CA TYR A 65 -7.22 -7.83 -24.08
C TYR A 65 -8.00 -6.55 -24.44
N ASP A 66 -9.13 -6.32 -23.79
CA ASP A 66 -9.98 -5.15 -24.02
C ASP A 66 -9.28 -3.83 -23.67
N LEU A 67 -8.36 -3.88 -22.71
CA LEU A 67 -7.62 -2.71 -22.26
C LEU A 67 -6.29 -2.49 -22.99
N ALA A 68 -5.83 -3.46 -23.80
CA ALA A 68 -4.52 -3.39 -24.44
C ALA A 68 -4.31 -2.17 -25.36
N THR A 69 -5.41 -1.60 -25.89
CA THR A 69 -5.41 -0.42 -26.76
C THR A 69 -5.85 0.87 -26.05
N LYS A 70 -6.25 0.81 -24.79
CA LYS A 70 -6.81 1.95 -24.05
C LYS A 70 -5.73 2.78 -23.35
N PHE A 71 -4.65 2.18 -22.95
CA PHE A 71 -3.48 2.81 -22.35
C PHE A 71 -2.23 1.95 -22.58
N ASP A 72 -1.07 2.58 -22.51
CA ASP A 72 0.20 1.88 -22.68
C ASP A 72 0.90 1.56 -21.34
N LYS A 73 2.03 0.85 -21.45
CA LYS A 73 2.84 0.51 -20.29
C LYS A 73 3.41 1.75 -19.60
N LYS A 74 3.75 2.78 -20.37
CA LYS A 74 4.33 4.03 -19.86
C LYS A 74 3.34 4.81 -18.99
N ASP A 75 2.04 4.72 -19.31
CA ASP A 75 1.00 5.33 -18.47
C ASP A 75 0.98 4.73 -17.08
N PHE A 76 1.08 3.40 -16.99
CA PHE A 76 1.13 2.72 -15.71
C PHE A 76 2.44 3.00 -14.95
N GLU A 77 3.59 3.02 -15.63
CA GLU A 77 4.88 3.40 -15.05
C GLU A 77 4.85 4.84 -14.51
N ASN A 78 4.26 5.78 -15.27
CA ASN A 78 4.05 7.16 -14.82
C ASN A 78 3.17 7.24 -13.58
N TYR A 79 2.08 6.47 -13.53
CA TYR A 79 1.21 6.38 -12.38
C TYR A 79 1.97 5.89 -11.14
N LEU A 80 2.72 4.80 -11.25
CA LEU A 80 3.55 4.29 -10.15
C LEU A 80 4.60 5.29 -9.68
N CYS A 81 5.08 6.18 -10.57
CA CYS A 81 6.12 7.14 -10.26
C CYS A 81 5.58 8.45 -9.66
N TYR A 82 4.45 8.98 -10.14
CA TYR A 82 4.05 10.36 -9.88
C TYR A 82 2.63 10.58 -9.36
N TRP A 83 1.66 9.68 -9.56
CA TRP A 83 0.26 10.09 -9.61
C TRP A 83 -0.68 9.56 -8.55
N PHE A 84 -0.19 9.05 -7.45
CA PHE A 84 -1.07 8.70 -6.33
C PHE A 84 -1.73 9.93 -5.70
N TYR A 85 -1.10 11.11 -5.80
CA TYR A 85 -1.60 12.35 -5.19
C TYR A 85 -1.78 13.44 -6.26
N PRO A 86 -3.02 13.94 -6.50
CA PRO A 86 -3.35 14.82 -7.63
C PRO A 86 -2.83 16.26 -7.50
N TYR A 87 -2.41 16.68 -6.32
CA TYR A 87 -2.02 18.06 -6.04
C TYR A 87 -0.78 18.56 -6.78
N PHE A 88 -0.10 17.72 -7.56
CA PHE A 88 1.08 18.09 -8.33
C PHE A 88 0.89 18.02 -9.83
N LYS A 89 -0.32 18.12 -10.31
CA LYS A 89 -0.67 17.99 -11.74
C LYS A 89 0.33 18.64 -12.70
N ASN A 90 0.81 19.84 -12.42
CA ASN A 90 1.70 20.59 -13.31
C ASN A 90 3.12 20.74 -12.75
N LYS A 91 3.54 19.89 -11.81
CA LYS A 91 4.79 20.06 -11.05
C LYS A 91 5.57 18.75 -10.93
N LYS A 92 5.65 17.96 -12.01
CA LYS A 92 6.37 16.67 -12.02
C LYS A 92 7.80 16.77 -11.49
N GLU A 93 8.52 17.83 -11.86
CA GLU A 93 9.93 18.02 -11.50
C GLU A 93 10.15 18.13 -9.99
N ILE A 94 9.16 18.66 -9.26
CA ILE A 94 9.26 18.85 -7.80
C ILE A 94 8.38 17.89 -7.01
N TYR A 95 7.63 17.00 -7.68
CA TYR A 95 6.66 16.10 -7.06
C TYR A 95 7.26 15.28 -5.90
N HIS A 96 8.37 14.60 -6.15
CA HIS A 96 9.01 13.77 -5.13
C HIS A 96 9.55 14.59 -3.95
N ASN A 97 10.05 15.80 -4.21
CA ASN A 97 10.50 16.67 -3.12
C ASN A 97 9.33 17.12 -2.23
N LEU A 98 8.21 17.47 -2.85
CA LEU A 98 6.99 17.84 -2.10
C LEU A 98 6.42 16.64 -1.32
N LEU A 99 6.46 15.45 -1.90
CA LEU A 99 6.06 14.22 -1.20
C LEU A 99 6.94 13.96 0.02
N LEU A 100 8.27 14.08 -0.11
CA LEU A 100 9.21 13.97 1.01
C LEU A 100 8.97 15.05 2.08
N ASN A 101 8.67 16.28 1.68
CA ASN A 101 8.36 17.35 2.64
C ASN A 101 7.08 17.05 3.43
N ASN A 102 6.05 16.50 2.77
CA ASN A 102 4.84 16.08 3.46
C ASN A 102 5.12 14.93 4.45
N LEU A 103 5.91 13.93 4.04
CA LEU A 103 6.32 12.85 4.94
C LEU A 103 7.11 13.37 6.14
N LYS A 104 8.04 14.31 5.91
CA LYS A 104 8.79 14.97 6.99
C LYS A 104 7.88 15.73 7.94
N LYS A 105 6.90 16.46 7.42
CA LYS A 105 5.91 17.15 8.25
C LYS A 105 5.18 16.15 9.14
N THR A 106 4.67 15.05 8.57
CA THR A 106 4.01 14.01 9.35
C THR A 106 4.91 13.43 10.46
N ILE A 107 6.20 13.19 10.17
CA ILE A 107 7.15 12.65 11.15
C ILE A 107 7.54 13.68 12.21
N LEU A 108 7.79 14.93 11.81
CA LEU A 108 8.39 15.94 12.67
C LEU A 108 7.37 16.78 13.44
N GLU A 109 6.16 16.92 12.92
CA GLU A 109 5.10 17.76 13.49
C GLU A 109 3.90 16.93 13.98
N ASP A 110 3.27 16.13 13.09
CA ASP A 110 2.02 15.45 13.43
C ASP A 110 2.24 14.31 14.44
N LEU A 111 3.23 13.44 14.20
CA LEU A 111 3.49 12.27 15.04
C LEU A 111 3.93 12.63 16.46
N PRO A 112 4.84 13.62 16.69
CA PRO A 112 5.19 14.08 18.05
C PRO A 112 4.02 14.65 18.84
N THR A 113 3.16 15.41 18.18
CA THR A 113 1.95 15.95 18.81
C THR A 113 1.02 14.84 19.29
N PHE A 114 0.97 13.75 18.54
CA PHE A 114 0.14 12.60 18.86
C PHE A 114 0.73 11.71 19.94
N MET A 115 2.05 11.44 19.90
CA MET A 115 2.71 10.43 20.75
C MET A 115 3.62 11.02 21.84
N ASN A 116 3.73 12.34 21.94
CA ASN A 116 4.67 13.01 22.85
C ASN A 116 6.13 12.49 22.69
N LEU A 117 6.63 12.49 21.45
CA LEU A 117 7.96 11.97 21.12
C LEU A 117 9.06 12.96 21.48
N GLN A 118 10.18 12.42 21.97
CA GLN A 118 11.41 13.19 22.13
C GLN A 118 12.07 13.49 20.77
N THR A 119 12.68 14.66 20.64
CA THR A 119 13.38 15.09 19.41
C THR A 119 14.42 14.07 18.93
N SER A 120 15.14 13.41 19.86
CA SER A 120 16.11 12.37 19.55
C SER A 120 15.51 11.14 18.83
N SER A 121 14.21 10.89 19.02
CA SER A 121 13.51 9.78 18.35
C SER A 121 13.12 10.14 16.91
N LEU A 122 12.92 11.42 16.59
CA LEU A 122 12.48 11.87 15.26
C LEU A 122 13.53 11.56 14.18
N ALA A 123 14.80 11.86 14.45
CA ALA A 123 15.89 11.53 13.52
C ALA A 123 16.03 10.01 13.30
N LYS A 124 15.69 9.20 14.31
CA LYS A 124 15.70 7.73 14.20
C LYS A 124 14.52 7.22 13.37
N ILE A 125 13.34 7.90 13.46
CA ILE A 125 12.19 7.59 12.61
C ILE A 125 12.50 7.91 11.14
N GLU A 126 13.17 9.02 10.83
CA GLU A 126 13.62 9.30 9.46
C GLU A 126 14.57 8.20 8.93
N LYS A 127 15.47 7.68 9.78
CA LYS A 127 16.31 6.52 9.43
C LYS A 127 15.50 5.26 9.13
N LEU A 128 14.39 5.04 9.86
CA LEU A 128 13.48 3.92 9.59
C LEU A 128 12.91 4.01 8.18
N PHE A 129 12.42 5.18 7.75
CA PHE A 129 11.90 5.36 6.38
C PHE A 129 12.97 5.13 5.32
N TYR A 130 14.17 5.66 5.54
CA TYR A 130 15.29 5.43 4.63
C TYR A 130 15.65 3.93 4.57
N PHE A 131 15.65 3.25 5.71
CA PHE A 131 15.87 1.80 5.79
C PHE A 131 14.83 1.03 4.99
N ILE A 132 13.53 1.34 5.17
CA ILE A 132 12.43 0.68 4.45
C ILE A 132 12.55 0.92 2.94
N ALA A 133 12.88 2.15 2.52
CA ALA A 133 12.98 2.50 1.11
C ALA A 133 14.14 1.80 0.40
N LYS A 134 15.27 1.62 1.08
CA LYS A 134 16.53 1.13 0.47
C LYS A 134 16.71 -0.38 0.55
N ASN A 135 15.98 -1.05 1.43
CA ASN A 135 16.14 -2.48 1.62
C ASN A 135 14.96 -3.24 1.05
N HIS A 136 15.22 -4.45 0.55
CA HIS A 136 14.12 -5.37 0.26
C HIS A 136 13.43 -5.73 1.58
N PRO A 137 12.09 -5.83 1.60
CA PRO A 137 11.36 -6.21 2.78
C PRO A 137 11.73 -7.65 3.15
N SER A 138 12.59 -7.77 4.15
CA SER A 138 12.90 -9.03 4.80
C SER A 138 11.93 -9.26 5.95
N GLU A 139 11.80 -10.49 6.38
CA GLU A 139 11.11 -10.82 7.62
C GLU A 139 11.82 -10.12 8.79
N LEU A 140 11.12 -9.21 9.42
CA LEU A 140 11.61 -8.44 10.56
C LEU A 140 10.80 -8.79 11.79
N ASN A 141 11.46 -8.74 12.94
CA ASN A 141 10.77 -8.64 14.22
C ASN A 141 11.06 -7.29 14.87
N TYR A 142 10.17 -6.82 15.70
CA TYR A 142 10.29 -5.50 16.33
C TYR A 142 11.58 -5.34 17.14
N LYS A 143 12.07 -6.41 17.81
CA LYS A 143 13.30 -6.35 18.59
C LYS A 143 14.51 -6.04 17.70
N SER A 144 14.69 -6.83 16.63
CA SER A 144 15.81 -6.63 15.70
C SER A 144 15.74 -5.27 14.98
N LEU A 145 14.54 -4.84 14.59
CA LEU A 145 14.36 -3.53 13.96
C LEU A 145 14.64 -2.39 14.95
N ALA A 146 14.18 -2.50 16.18
CA ALA A 146 14.42 -1.52 17.25
C ALA A 146 15.91 -1.35 17.54
N GLU A 147 16.66 -2.46 17.61
CA GLU A 147 18.11 -2.45 17.77
C GLU A 147 18.82 -1.75 16.60
N LYS A 148 18.43 -2.05 15.35
CA LYS A 148 19.00 -1.41 14.14
C LYS A 148 18.73 0.09 14.06
N ILE A 149 17.54 0.52 14.47
CA ILE A 149 17.13 1.94 14.44
C ILE A 149 17.61 2.68 15.69
N GLY A 150 17.83 1.96 16.79
CA GLY A 150 18.30 2.52 18.07
C GLY A 150 17.19 3.21 18.88
N ILE A 151 15.97 2.65 18.87
CA ILE A 151 14.84 3.09 19.71
C ILE A 151 14.30 1.92 20.54
N PRO A 152 13.64 2.19 21.68
CA PRO A 152 12.97 1.13 22.45
C PRO A 152 11.95 0.37 21.61
N LYS A 153 11.86 -0.95 21.84
CA LYS A 153 10.96 -1.83 21.08
C LYS A 153 9.50 -1.38 21.18
N GLU A 154 9.02 -1.08 22.36
CA GLU A 154 7.65 -0.67 22.64
C GLU A 154 7.30 0.65 21.94
N LEU A 155 8.27 1.56 21.88
CA LEU A 155 8.12 2.83 21.15
C LEU A 155 8.06 2.57 19.64
N LEU A 156 8.91 1.68 19.10
CA LEU A 156 8.86 1.30 17.69
C LEU A 156 7.53 0.65 17.30
N GLU A 157 7.01 -0.26 18.12
CA GLU A 157 5.70 -0.90 17.92
C GLU A 157 4.60 0.15 17.79
N SER A 158 4.57 1.10 18.71
CA SER A 158 3.59 2.20 18.69
C SER A 158 3.75 3.08 17.45
N ILE A 159 4.98 3.47 17.10
CA ILE A 159 5.27 4.30 15.91
C ILE A 159 4.79 3.57 14.64
N VAL A 160 5.19 2.32 14.45
CA VAL A 160 4.85 1.53 13.26
C VAL A 160 3.34 1.34 13.15
N TYR A 161 2.66 1.08 14.28
CA TYR A 161 1.20 1.01 14.32
C TYR A 161 0.54 2.30 13.82
N TYR A 162 0.95 3.47 14.33
CA TYR A 162 0.36 4.74 13.91
C TYR A 162 0.71 5.10 12.46
N LEU A 163 1.91 4.80 11.99
CA LEU A 163 2.29 5.03 10.59
C LEU A 163 1.47 4.17 9.61
N ASP A 164 1.09 2.95 10.00
CA ASP A 164 0.17 2.11 9.22
C ASP A 164 -1.25 2.70 9.23
N GLN A 165 -1.73 3.17 10.40
CA GLN A 165 -3.06 3.79 10.53
C GLN A 165 -3.24 5.03 9.66
N ILE A 166 -2.21 5.85 9.52
CA ILE A 166 -2.25 7.10 8.74
C ILE A 166 -1.83 6.92 7.27
N GLY A 167 -1.62 5.68 6.83
CA GLY A 167 -1.30 5.40 5.45
C GLY A 167 0.08 5.91 5.00
N VAL A 168 1.09 5.75 5.84
CA VAL A 168 2.48 6.10 5.50
C VAL A 168 3.33 4.84 5.28
N VAL A 169 3.02 3.76 5.97
CA VAL A 169 3.60 2.44 5.74
C VAL A 169 2.50 1.39 5.57
N ASN A 170 2.86 0.27 4.98
CA ASN A 170 2.05 -0.94 4.94
C ASN A 170 2.76 -2.03 5.74
N ILE A 171 2.03 -2.67 6.64
CA ILE A 171 2.50 -3.83 7.37
C ILE A 171 1.78 -5.07 6.86
N ALA A 172 2.53 -6.12 6.60
CA ALA A 172 2.00 -7.44 6.30
C ALA A 172 2.57 -8.45 7.30
N ILE A 173 1.72 -9.21 7.96
CA ILE A 173 2.05 -10.05 9.11
C ILE A 173 1.98 -11.52 8.73
N ARG A 174 2.90 -12.32 9.27
CA ARG A 174 3.01 -13.76 9.04
C ARG A 174 2.11 -14.61 9.91
N THR A 175 0.87 -14.24 10.16
CA THR A 175 0.01 -15.02 11.05
C THR A 175 -1.46 -14.97 10.70
N ASN A 176 -2.14 -16.07 11.00
CA ASN A 176 -3.59 -16.20 10.91
C ASN A 176 -4.30 -15.83 12.24
N LYS A 177 -3.57 -15.47 13.31
CA LYS A 177 -4.14 -15.22 14.63
C LYS A 177 -3.75 -13.83 15.11
N LEU A 178 -4.72 -12.99 15.41
CA LEU A 178 -4.55 -11.64 15.98
C LEU A 178 -3.65 -11.60 17.23
N THR A 179 -3.76 -12.62 18.09
CA THR A 179 -2.94 -12.73 19.31
C THR A 179 -1.45 -12.86 19.05
N ASP A 180 -1.07 -13.22 17.85
CA ASP A 180 0.31 -13.45 17.47
C ASP A 180 0.97 -12.20 16.81
N ILE A 181 0.20 -11.15 16.52
CA ILE A 181 0.67 -9.93 15.86
C ILE A 181 1.88 -9.30 16.58
N ILE A 182 1.87 -9.33 17.92
CA ILE A 182 2.90 -8.70 18.74
C ILE A 182 4.22 -9.50 18.76
N ARG A 183 4.19 -10.78 18.42
CA ARG A 183 5.35 -11.68 18.60
C ARG A 183 5.98 -12.19 17.31
N LYS A 184 5.35 -11.96 16.13
CA LYS A 184 5.76 -12.59 14.88
C LYS A 184 6.51 -11.66 13.94
N GLU A 185 7.14 -12.28 12.96
CA GLU A 185 7.80 -11.65 11.85
C GLU A 185 6.80 -10.90 10.97
N PHE A 186 7.19 -9.74 10.51
CA PHE A 186 6.39 -8.90 9.62
C PHE A 186 7.29 -8.35 8.51
N LYS A 187 6.69 -8.04 7.38
CA LYS A 187 7.30 -7.18 6.36
C LYS A 187 6.72 -5.78 6.47
N ILE A 188 7.58 -4.78 6.32
CA ILE A 188 7.17 -3.37 6.29
C ILE A 188 7.52 -2.77 4.94
N PHE A 189 6.57 -2.05 4.37
CA PHE A 189 6.67 -1.38 3.08
C PHE A 189 6.33 0.10 3.25
N LEU A 190 6.84 0.97 2.38
CA LEU A 190 6.24 2.29 2.21
C LEU A 190 4.82 2.13 1.62
N TRP A 191 3.95 3.08 1.94
CA TRP A 191 2.53 2.99 1.61
C TRP A 191 2.24 2.77 0.12
N ASN A 192 3.03 3.41 -0.76
CA ASN A 192 2.85 3.30 -2.20
C ASN A 192 4.17 3.46 -2.96
N PRO A 193 4.23 3.07 -4.25
CA PRO A 193 5.42 3.19 -5.08
C PRO A 193 6.01 4.59 -5.20
N ASN A 194 5.20 5.65 -5.22
CA ASN A 194 5.68 7.04 -5.34
C ASN A 194 6.68 7.39 -4.22
N MET A 195 6.48 6.86 -3.02
CA MET A 195 7.38 7.09 -1.89
C MET A 195 8.77 6.48 -2.13
N TYR A 196 8.84 5.30 -2.77
CA TYR A 196 10.13 4.70 -3.14
C TYR A 196 10.88 5.56 -4.15
N TYR A 197 10.19 6.10 -5.16
CA TYR A 197 10.78 7.05 -6.11
C TYR A 197 11.26 8.32 -5.42
N ALA A 198 10.50 8.85 -4.46
CA ALA A 198 10.89 10.02 -3.68
C ALA A 198 12.19 9.80 -2.88
N TYR A 199 12.39 8.59 -2.34
CA TYR A 199 13.64 8.20 -1.69
C TYR A 199 14.76 7.79 -2.67
N LYS A 200 14.58 7.99 -3.99
CA LYS A 200 15.54 7.58 -5.04
C LYS A 200 15.90 6.08 -4.94
N SER A 201 14.91 5.26 -4.76
CA SER A 201 15.01 3.79 -4.64
C SER A 201 14.35 3.10 -5.84
N SER A 202 14.49 3.70 -7.03
CA SER A 202 13.91 3.19 -8.28
C SER A 202 14.48 1.84 -8.74
N ASP A 203 15.61 1.43 -8.20
CA ASP A 203 16.21 0.10 -8.38
C ASP A 203 15.50 -1.00 -7.58
N ASN A 204 14.73 -0.62 -6.55
CA ASN A 204 13.96 -1.54 -5.72
C ASN A 204 12.58 -1.87 -6.32
N ILE A 205 12.57 -2.20 -7.62
CA ILE A 205 11.34 -2.43 -8.41
C ILE A 205 10.45 -3.53 -7.81
N TRP A 206 11.04 -4.57 -7.24
CA TRP A 206 10.31 -5.69 -6.64
C TRP A 206 9.44 -5.25 -5.47
N THR A 207 10.06 -4.56 -4.53
CA THR A 207 9.39 -4.01 -3.37
C THR A 207 8.28 -3.04 -3.75
N MET A 208 8.50 -2.22 -4.79
CA MET A 208 7.46 -1.31 -5.29
C MET A 208 6.25 -2.07 -5.82
N ARG A 209 6.44 -3.18 -6.51
CA ARG A 209 5.35 -4.02 -7.05
C ARG A 209 4.59 -4.73 -5.94
N GLU A 210 5.31 -5.36 -5.00
CA GLU A 210 4.69 -5.94 -3.80
C GLU A 210 3.89 -4.90 -3.03
N SER A 211 4.47 -3.71 -2.79
CA SER A 211 3.79 -2.60 -2.13
C SER A 211 2.54 -2.15 -2.88
N PHE A 212 2.57 -2.13 -4.21
CA PHE A 212 1.42 -1.77 -5.02
C PHE A 212 0.29 -2.80 -4.91
N VAL A 213 0.60 -4.09 -5.02
CA VAL A 213 -0.40 -5.17 -4.85
C VAL A 213 -1.00 -5.13 -3.45
N LEU A 214 -0.16 -5.00 -2.42
CA LEU A 214 -0.61 -4.83 -1.03
C LEU A 214 -1.57 -3.65 -0.87
N HIS A 215 -1.22 -2.49 -1.42
CA HIS A 215 -2.05 -1.30 -1.38
C HIS A 215 -3.41 -1.54 -2.06
N ALA A 216 -3.41 -2.15 -3.25
CA ALA A 216 -4.63 -2.46 -3.99
C ALA A 216 -5.53 -3.43 -3.21
N LEU A 217 -4.97 -4.48 -2.61
CA LEU A 217 -5.73 -5.44 -1.81
C LEU A 217 -6.29 -4.84 -0.51
N LYS A 218 -5.57 -3.88 0.12
CA LYS A 218 -6.08 -3.14 1.28
C LYS A 218 -7.29 -2.29 0.91
N LYS A 219 -7.28 -1.64 -0.25
CA LYS A 219 -8.40 -0.82 -0.74
C LYS A 219 -9.68 -1.62 -0.93
N ILE A 220 -9.62 -2.87 -1.38
CA ILE A 220 -10.80 -3.74 -1.57
C ILE A 220 -11.61 -3.86 -0.27
N ASN A 221 -10.96 -3.92 0.88
CA ASN A 221 -11.62 -4.08 2.16
C ASN A 221 -11.85 -2.75 2.91
N LYS A 222 -11.65 -1.60 2.26
CA LYS A 222 -11.73 -0.26 2.87
C LYS A 222 -10.98 -0.16 4.22
N SER A 223 -9.90 -0.92 4.37
CA SER A 223 -9.13 -0.97 5.60
C SER A 223 -7.75 -0.35 5.41
N GLN A 224 -7.49 0.75 6.10
CA GLN A 224 -6.15 1.32 6.20
C GLN A 224 -5.28 0.56 7.21
N VAL A 225 -5.91 -0.18 8.11
CA VAL A 225 -5.25 -0.92 9.21
C VAL A 225 -4.71 -2.27 8.74
N VAL A 226 -3.87 -2.89 9.57
CA VAL A 226 -3.45 -4.29 9.41
C VAL A 226 -4.65 -5.13 9.02
N ASN A 227 -4.65 -5.56 7.77
CA ASN A 227 -5.77 -6.28 7.20
C ASN A 227 -5.60 -7.76 7.50
N GLU A 228 -6.48 -8.32 8.35
CA GLU A 228 -6.51 -9.74 8.69
C GLU A 228 -6.67 -10.65 7.46
N ASN A 229 -7.13 -10.07 6.37
CA ASN A 229 -7.29 -10.77 5.11
C ASN A 229 -5.99 -10.85 4.29
N ILE A 230 -4.93 -10.12 4.69
CA ILE A 230 -3.64 -10.13 4.00
C ILE A 230 -2.59 -10.79 4.90
N ILE A 231 -2.03 -11.91 4.44
CA ILE A 231 -1.08 -12.71 5.20
C ILE A 231 0.20 -12.85 4.36
N LEU A 232 1.34 -12.83 5.05
CA LEU A 232 2.61 -13.23 4.45
C LEU A 232 2.84 -14.71 4.70
N PRO A 233 2.86 -15.54 3.67
CA PRO A 233 3.23 -16.95 3.78
C PRO A 233 4.74 -17.13 3.85
N GLN A 234 5.18 -18.33 4.21
CA GLN A 234 6.60 -18.66 4.33
C GLN A 234 7.35 -18.67 3.00
N TYR A 235 6.68 -19.02 1.91
CA TYR A 235 7.31 -19.30 0.62
C TYR A 235 6.81 -18.43 -0.54
N TRP A 236 5.82 -17.56 -0.31
CA TRP A 236 5.18 -16.72 -1.32
C TRP A 236 5.11 -15.27 -0.84
N ASP A 237 4.73 -14.36 -1.73
CA ASP A 237 4.71 -12.95 -1.39
C ASP A 237 3.48 -12.56 -0.59
N ILE A 238 2.27 -12.93 -1.06
CA ILE A 238 1.01 -12.51 -0.44
C ILE A 238 -0.02 -13.63 -0.50
N ILE A 239 -0.71 -13.88 0.63
CA ILE A 239 -2.00 -14.57 0.65
C ILE A 239 -3.09 -13.55 0.97
N TYR A 240 -4.12 -13.52 0.14
CA TYR A 240 -5.29 -12.71 0.34
C TYR A 240 -6.51 -13.60 0.60
N LYS A 241 -7.16 -13.37 1.74
CA LYS A 241 -8.43 -14.02 2.09
C LYS A 241 -9.57 -13.16 1.57
N HIS A 242 -10.37 -13.70 0.69
CA HIS A 242 -11.55 -13.03 0.18
C HIS A 242 -12.75 -13.95 0.31
N LYS A 243 -13.78 -13.49 1.04
CA LYS A 243 -14.91 -14.34 1.43
C LYS A 243 -14.43 -15.60 2.16
N TRP A 244 -14.68 -16.77 1.59
CA TRP A 244 -14.31 -18.08 2.17
C TRP A 244 -13.10 -18.71 1.50
N GLU A 245 -12.46 -18.02 0.54
CA GLU A 245 -11.33 -18.53 -0.25
C GLU A 245 -10.03 -17.80 0.05
N HIS A 246 -8.93 -18.51 -0.22
CA HIS A 246 -7.59 -17.95 -0.14
C HIS A 246 -7.04 -17.83 -1.55
N TYR A 247 -6.50 -16.67 -1.86
CA TYR A 247 -5.83 -16.35 -3.12
C TYR A 247 -4.37 -16.10 -2.85
N LEU A 248 -3.53 -16.75 -3.61
CA LEU A 248 -2.09 -16.72 -3.43
C LEU A 248 -1.45 -15.94 -4.58
N PHE A 249 -0.69 -14.92 -4.24
CA PHE A 249 -0.01 -14.09 -5.22
C PHE A 249 1.49 -14.17 -5.04
N GLU A 250 2.19 -14.42 -6.16
CA GLU A 250 3.63 -14.29 -6.31
C GLU A 250 3.89 -13.10 -7.25
N VAL A 251 4.50 -12.04 -6.75
CA VAL A 251 4.74 -10.80 -7.52
C VAL A 251 6.08 -10.89 -8.22
N TRP A 252 6.08 -11.02 -9.57
CA TRP A 252 7.29 -11.44 -10.28
C TRP A 252 7.66 -10.71 -11.59
N TRP A 253 8.94 -10.93 -11.99
CA TRP A 253 9.53 -10.60 -13.28
C TRP A 253 9.38 -11.75 -14.31
N LYS A 254 9.61 -11.42 -15.60
CA LYS A 254 9.35 -12.23 -16.81
C LYS A 254 9.77 -13.71 -16.79
N ASN A 255 10.73 -14.15 -16.01
CA ASN A 255 11.45 -15.41 -16.22
C ASN A 255 11.29 -16.51 -15.16
N LYS A 256 10.45 -16.35 -14.11
CA LYS A 256 10.22 -17.45 -13.15
C LYS A 256 9.25 -18.49 -13.69
N THR A 257 9.61 -19.72 -13.52
CA THR A 257 8.74 -20.83 -13.91
C THR A 257 7.64 -21.00 -12.83
N SER A 258 6.42 -21.25 -13.29
CA SER A 258 5.24 -21.53 -12.45
C SER A 258 5.36 -22.79 -11.56
N LYS A 259 6.55 -23.38 -11.44
CA LYS A 259 6.77 -24.64 -10.70
C LYS A 259 6.36 -24.57 -9.24
N GLN A 260 6.51 -23.39 -8.58
CA GLN A 260 6.20 -23.23 -7.17
C GLN A 260 4.71 -23.12 -6.86
N ILE A 261 3.90 -22.66 -7.82
CA ILE A 261 2.44 -22.51 -7.67
C ILE A 261 1.67 -23.56 -8.47
N LYS A 262 2.37 -24.45 -9.19
CA LYS A 262 1.74 -25.48 -9.99
C LYS A 262 0.95 -26.44 -9.09
N ASN A 263 -0.33 -26.60 -9.37
CA ASN A 263 -1.30 -27.41 -8.62
C ASN A 263 -1.83 -26.81 -7.30
N ILE A 264 -1.61 -25.51 -7.05
CA ILE A 264 -2.27 -24.82 -5.91
C ILE A 264 -3.49 -24.08 -6.44
N LYS A 265 -4.67 -24.39 -5.90
CA LYS A 265 -5.91 -23.68 -6.24
C LYS A 265 -5.79 -22.19 -5.93
N ASN A 266 -6.33 -21.33 -6.78
CA ASN A 266 -6.36 -19.87 -6.61
C ASN A 266 -4.95 -19.26 -6.44
N SER A 267 -3.96 -19.77 -7.18
CA SER A 267 -2.60 -19.25 -7.14
C SER A 267 -2.23 -18.55 -8.45
N PHE A 268 -1.68 -17.33 -8.32
CA PHE A 268 -1.40 -16.46 -9.44
C PHE A 268 -0.01 -15.85 -9.37
N ILE A 269 0.61 -15.67 -10.53
CA ILE A 269 1.81 -14.87 -10.70
C ILE A 269 1.39 -13.48 -11.18
N VAL A 270 1.71 -12.46 -10.42
CA VAL A 270 1.47 -11.07 -10.82
C VAL A 270 2.68 -10.60 -11.62
N VAL A 271 2.47 -10.26 -12.88
CA VAL A 271 3.53 -9.92 -13.85
C VAL A 271 3.40 -8.47 -14.34
N ASP A 272 4.56 -7.82 -14.53
CA ASP A 272 4.62 -6.49 -15.12
C ASP A 272 4.72 -6.61 -16.66
N ASP A 273 3.82 -7.37 -17.24
CA ASP A 273 3.74 -7.56 -18.68
C ASP A 273 2.28 -7.57 -19.14
N LEU A 274 2.08 -7.41 -20.46
CA LEU A 274 0.80 -7.64 -21.12
C LEU A 274 0.49 -9.13 -21.30
N ILE A 275 1.48 -9.98 -21.10
CA ILE A 275 1.35 -11.43 -21.27
C ILE A 275 0.58 -12.00 -20.09
N TRP A 276 -0.53 -12.60 -20.40
CA TRP A 276 -1.41 -13.30 -19.47
C TRP A 276 -1.49 -14.79 -19.81
N SER A 277 -1.78 -15.59 -18.82
CA SER A 277 -2.13 -17.00 -18.94
C SER A 277 -3.09 -17.35 -17.82
N GLU A 278 -3.56 -18.57 -17.72
CA GLU A 278 -4.55 -18.96 -16.70
C GLU A 278 -4.18 -18.58 -15.25
N ASN A 279 -2.87 -18.57 -14.96
CA ASN A 279 -2.35 -18.25 -13.64
C ASN A 279 -1.45 -17.01 -13.63
N ARG A 280 -1.51 -16.13 -14.65
CA ARG A 280 -0.72 -14.91 -14.73
C ARG A 280 -1.63 -13.71 -14.87
N ILE A 281 -1.59 -12.82 -13.89
CA ILE A 281 -2.38 -11.59 -13.86
C ILE A 281 -1.43 -10.40 -14.09
N PRO A 282 -1.70 -9.54 -15.08
CA PRO A 282 -0.96 -8.29 -15.23
C PRO A 282 -1.08 -7.39 -14.00
N LEU A 283 0.06 -6.90 -13.50
CA LEU A 283 0.15 -6.03 -12.31
C LEU A 283 -0.82 -4.82 -12.40
N ARG A 284 -0.93 -4.22 -13.58
CA ARG A 284 -1.79 -3.06 -13.83
C ARG A 284 -3.27 -3.28 -13.53
N LEU A 285 -3.77 -4.54 -13.59
CA LEU A 285 -5.17 -4.84 -13.29
C LEU A 285 -5.51 -4.59 -11.82
N PHE A 286 -4.54 -4.69 -10.93
CA PHE A 286 -4.74 -4.29 -9.52
C PHE A 286 -4.98 -2.79 -9.36
N GLY A 287 -4.63 -1.96 -10.35
CA GLY A 287 -4.97 -0.54 -10.39
C GLY A 287 -6.39 -0.23 -10.84
N LEU A 288 -7.14 -1.24 -11.31
CA LEU A 288 -8.53 -1.13 -11.75
C LEU A 288 -9.53 -1.77 -10.78
N VAL A 289 -9.05 -2.21 -9.62
CA VAL A 289 -9.89 -2.85 -8.61
C VAL A 289 -10.84 -1.83 -8.00
N LYS A 290 -12.13 -2.18 -7.97
CA LYS A 290 -13.18 -1.43 -7.29
C LYS A 290 -13.06 -1.60 -5.77
N GLU A 291 -13.22 -0.51 -5.06
CA GLU A 291 -13.41 -0.53 -3.61
C GLU A 291 -14.77 -1.16 -3.27
N SER A 292 -14.82 -2.05 -2.29
CA SER A 292 -16.06 -2.70 -1.84
C SER A 292 -16.91 -1.81 -0.93
#